data_83e63a52b3b7a0f354b932615aee9aa9
#
_entry.id   83e63a52b3b7a0f354b932615aee9aa9
#
_cell.length_a   1.000
_cell.length_b   1.000
_cell.length_c   1.000
_cell.angle_alpha   90.00
_cell.angle_beta   90.00
_cell.angle_gamma   90.00
#
_symmetry.space_group_name_H-M   'P 1'
#
loop_
_entity.id
_entity.type
_entity.pdbx_description
1 polymer ?
#
loop_
_entity_poly.entity_id
_entity_poly.type
_entity_poly.pdbx_seq_one_letter_code
_entity_poly.pdbx_strand_id
1 'polypeptide(L)'
;MSVERRLWVIHRALKGSPRIERRRFLRQAAAAGLAMGTSTFRVVAQEMTMRRSSTVGSAQASLGESLAQYATDLNYEDLPEDVIRIAKRAILDTFGCAFGGYSAGPSKIAIKLASDVSSKQGATVLISGIRTSPDLAVFANGVMIRYLDFNDAFVSLTHGAGHPSDTIAALLTSAELKARSGRDLITATVLAYEVFCKIADVFDYLGNGIDHSTITGIAAVVGAGRLMGLTVEEMVHAIGITVGGNTATRQGRADTLSNWKAFAAADACRKAIFSVQLAQNGMTGPSNVFEGRYGFFKVMGREAVAPPQLGEPFGIRRAFTKRFPLGQFSQTVAQAAVEARSFFKRPDDIAEVNIHVSRSAIKIMADGPDKWRPQTHETADHSIPYSAGLVLMYGKIEPEYYEGPYLHDPRLLDLVGRIKCLPSDEADRTEHEFNLCELEVVLKSGARKTVRVEYHRGHFKNPMTDTEMEEKFRLMAQKHLRADRVDNLLRLLRGIENEPQVSTLIAATGV
;
A
#
# COMPACT_ATOMS: atom_id res chain seq x y z
N MET A 1 -49.39 38.73 -5.34
CA MET A 1 -48.66 37.48 -5.18
C MET A 1 -47.18 37.78 -5.40
N SER A 2 -46.36 37.52 -4.38
CA SER A 2 -44.92 37.80 -4.43
C SER A 2 -44.21 36.91 -5.47
N VAL A 3 -43.11 37.41 -6.03
CA VAL A 3 -42.28 36.70 -7.05
C VAL A 3 -41.87 35.29 -6.56
N GLU A 4 -41.62 35.14 -5.28
CA GLU A 4 -41.26 33.84 -4.67
C GLU A 4 -42.37 32.79 -4.75
N ARG A 5 -43.63 33.16 -4.58
CA ARG A 5 -44.77 32.23 -4.72
C ARG A 5 -44.94 31.77 -6.17
N ARG A 6 -44.63 32.61 -7.15
CA ARG A 6 -44.69 32.26 -8.58
C ARG A 6 -43.56 31.33 -8.98
N LEU A 7 -42.34 31.52 -8.44
CA LEU A 7 -41.21 30.66 -8.68
C LEU A 7 -41.40 29.26 -8.05
N TRP A 8 -42.03 29.18 -6.88
CA TRP A 8 -42.32 27.90 -6.22
C TRP A 8 -43.32 27.04 -7.01
N VAL A 9 -44.33 27.66 -7.61
CA VAL A 9 -45.33 26.96 -8.45
C VAL A 9 -44.66 26.42 -9.72
N ILE A 10 -43.78 27.18 -10.34
CA ILE A 10 -43.01 26.74 -11.53
C ILE A 10 -42.07 25.59 -11.20
N HIS A 11 -41.38 25.64 -10.04
CA HIS A 11 -40.47 24.61 -9.61
C HIS A 11 -41.18 23.28 -9.31
N ARG A 12 -42.39 23.33 -8.77
CA ARG A 12 -43.21 22.14 -8.49
C ARG A 12 -43.81 21.50 -9.73
N ALA A 13 -44.16 22.30 -10.74
CA ALA A 13 -44.69 21.80 -12.02
C ALA A 13 -43.63 21.09 -12.88
N LEU A 14 -42.32 21.44 -12.70
CA LEU A 14 -41.23 20.89 -13.49
C LEU A 14 -40.67 19.55 -12.96
N LYS A 15 -41.04 19.16 -11.73
CA LYS A 15 -40.49 17.89 -11.12
C LYS A 15 -41.18 16.59 -11.56
N GLY A 16 -42.27 16.65 -12.34
CA GLY A 16 -43.08 15.48 -12.69
C GLY A 16 -43.33 15.19 -14.17
N SER A 17 -42.80 15.94 -15.13
CA SER A 17 -43.19 15.80 -16.54
C SER A 17 -42.15 15.14 -17.43
N PRO A 18 -42.57 14.28 -18.43
CA PRO A 18 -41.67 13.67 -19.40
C PRO A 18 -40.96 14.69 -20.29
N ARG A 19 -39.80 14.38 -20.84
CA ARG A 19 -38.89 15.23 -21.63
C ARG A 19 -39.57 16.00 -22.80
N ILE A 20 -40.64 15.49 -23.33
CA ILE A 20 -41.33 16.05 -24.51
C ILE A 20 -42.16 17.31 -24.15
N GLU A 21 -42.79 17.34 -22.97
CA GLU A 21 -43.57 18.50 -22.51
C GLU A 21 -42.64 19.65 -22.08
N ARG A 22 -41.45 19.35 -21.59
CA ARG A 22 -40.44 20.35 -21.19
C ARG A 22 -39.95 21.19 -22.36
N ARG A 23 -39.79 20.61 -23.56
CA ARG A 23 -39.43 21.36 -24.78
C ARG A 23 -40.56 22.25 -25.30
N ARG A 24 -41.82 21.81 -25.18
CA ARG A 24 -42.99 22.58 -25.59
C ARG A 24 -43.22 23.77 -24.66
N PHE A 25 -43.07 23.56 -23.35
CA PHE A 25 -43.15 24.65 -22.34
C PHE A 25 -42.04 25.69 -22.51
N LEU A 26 -40.81 25.28 -22.79
CA LEU A 26 -39.70 26.21 -23.01
C LEU A 26 -39.89 27.06 -24.30
N ARG A 27 -40.49 26.49 -25.35
CA ARG A 27 -40.84 27.25 -26.56
C ARG A 27 -41.99 28.27 -26.31
N GLN A 28 -42.96 27.92 -25.50
CA GLN A 28 -44.05 28.80 -25.13
C GLN A 28 -43.60 29.89 -24.15
N ALA A 29 -42.71 29.59 -23.24
CA ALA A 29 -42.12 30.58 -22.34
C ALA A 29 -41.19 31.57 -23.07
N ALA A 30 -40.46 31.14 -24.09
CA ALA A 30 -39.65 32.00 -24.95
C ALA A 30 -40.52 32.92 -25.83
N ALA A 31 -41.67 32.43 -26.32
CA ALA A 31 -42.62 33.25 -27.07
C ALA A 31 -43.35 34.29 -26.20
N ALA A 32 -43.63 33.96 -24.92
CA ALA A 32 -44.22 34.90 -23.96
C ALA A 32 -43.21 35.97 -23.43
N GLY A 33 -41.91 35.62 -23.40
CA GLY A 33 -40.83 36.51 -22.99
C GLY A 33 -40.50 37.62 -24.00
N LEU A 34 -40.84 37.43 -25.27
CA LEU A 34 -40.70 38.45 -26.33
C LEU A 34 -41.77 39.54 -26.26
N ALA A 35 -42.83 39.35 -25.47
CA ALA A 35 -43.90 40.33 -25.30
C ALA A 35 -43.75 41.22 -24.03
N MET A 36 -42.76 40.96 -23.16
CA MET A 36 -42.47 41.78 -21.99
C MET A 36 -41.02 42.28 -22.03
N GLY A 37 -40.90 43.59 -22.11
CA GLY A 37 -39.69 44.35 -22.40
C GLY A 37 -38.38 43.92 -21.79
N THR A 38 -37.34 44.16 -22.54
CA THR A 38 -35.92 43.79 -22.42
C THR A 38 -35.19 44.18 -21.13
N SER A 39 -35.78 44.90 -20.19
CA SER A 39 -35.16 45.38 -18.94
C SER A 39 -35.09 44.31 -17.84
N THR A 40 -36.10 43.46 -17.71
CA THR A 40 -36.18 42.48 -16.63
C THR A 40 -35.25 41.28 -16.86
N PHE A 41 -34.98 40.94 -18.12
CA PHE A 41 -34.02 39.83 -18.48
C PHE A 41 -32.56 40.23 -18.25
N ARG A 42 -32.22 41.52 -18.42
CA ARG A 42 -30.86 42.02 -18.12
C ARG A 42 -30.55 41.98 -16.62
N VAL A 43 -31.51 42.32 -15.76
CA VAL A 43 -31.30 42.27 -14.30
C VAL A 43 -31.11 40.85 -13.80
N VAL A 44 -31.92 39.89 -14.29
CA VAL A 44 -31.76 38.45 -13.88
C VAL A 44 -30.48 37.85 -14.42
N ALA A 45 -30.08 38.18 -15.65
CA ALA A 45 -28.79 37.72 -16.21
C ALA A 45 -27.59 38.35 -15.48
N GLN A 46 -27.69 39.60 -15.08
CA GLN A 46 -26.66 40.31 -14.34
C GLN A 46 -26.57 39.84 -12.88
N GLU A 47 -27.70 39.54 -12.20
CA GLU A 47 -27.68 38.88 -10.89
C GLU A 47 -27.14 37.43 -10.94
N MET A 48 -27.45 36.65 -12.00
CA MET A 48 -26.85 35.33 -12.17
C MET A 48 -25.34 35.38 -12.46
N THR A 49 -24.87 36.39 -13.18
CA THR A 49 -23.45 36.62 -13.44
C THR A 49 -22.74 37.14 -12.18
N MET A 50 -23.37 38.07 -11.42
CA MET A 50 -22.82 38.54 -10.15
C MET A 50 -22.82 37.47 -9.06
N ARG A 51 -23.80 36.55 -9.00
CA ARG A 51 -23.75 35.40 -8.09
C ARG A 51 -22.70 34.35 -8.48
N ARG A 52 -22.28 34.28 -9.74
CA ARG A 52 -21.13 33.48 -10.16
C ARG A 52 -19.79 34.16 -9.83
N SER A 53 -19.71 35.47 -9.74
CA SER A 53 -18.47 36.19 -9.45
C SER A 53 -18.27 36.56 -7.98
N SER A 54 -19.28 36.39 -7.10
CA SER A 54 -19.16 36.70 -5.66
C SER A 54 -18.94 35.51 -4.74
N THR A 55 -18.62 34.32 -5.29
CA THR A 55 -18.20 33.11 -4.53
C THR A 55 -16.87 32.56 -5.00
N VAL A 56 -16.01 33.34 -5.60
CA VAL A 56 -14.60 33.02 -5.76
C VAL A 56 -13.82 33.68 -4.61
N GLY A 57 -14.16 33.32 -3.38
CA GLY A 57 -13.09 33.08 -2.40
C GLY A 57 -12.27 31.94 -2.98
N SER A 58 -10.96 32.03 -3.01
CA SER A 58 -10.06 30.99 -3.46
C SER A 58 -10.50 29.66 -2.83
N ALA A 59 -11.29 28.89 -3.56
CA ALA A 59 -11.66 27.56 -3.11
C ALA A 59 -10.30 26.80 -2.98
N GLN A 60 -9.98 26.43 -1.77
CA GLN A 60 -8.78 25.63 -1.52
C GLN A 60 -8.89 24.38 -2.39
N ALA A 61 -7.84 24.07 -3.17
CA ALA A 61 -7.82 22.91 -4.04
C ALA A 61 -8.19 21.67 -3.23
N SER A 62 -9.01 20.78 -3.78
CA SER A 62 -9.34 19.51 -3.15
C SER A 62 -8.07 18.65 -3.01
N LEU A 63 -8.08 17.67 -2.10
CA LEU A 63 -6.95 16.73 -1.97
C LEU A 63 -6.69 16.01 -3.30
N GLY A 64 -7.75 15.62 -4.03
CA GLY A 64 -7.61 15.00 -5.35
C GLY A 64 -6.87 15.89 -6.35
N GLU A 65 -7.21 17.17 -6.43
CA GLU A 65 -6.52 18.17 -7.27
C GLU A 65 -5.08 18.40 -6.82
N SER A 66 -4.84 18.50 -5.51
CA SER A 66 -3.50 18.68 -4.94
C SER A 66 -2.58 17.49 -5.24
N LEU A 67 -3.09 16.26 -5.12
CA LEU A 67 -2.35 15.04 -5.47
C LEU A 67 -2.06 14.97 -6.98
N ALA A 68 -3.03 15.32 -7.83
CA ALA A 68 -2.88 15.33 -9.27
C ALA A 68 -1.84 16.36 -9.74
N GLN A 69 -1.88 17.58 -9.18
CA GLN A 69 -0.91 18.62 -9.48
C GLN A 69 0.49 18.22 -9.02
N TYR A 70 0.64 17.74 -7.77
CA TYR A 70 1.92 17.29 -7.24
C TYR A 70 2.53 16.16 -8.08
N ALA A 71 1.69 15.20 -8.53
CA ALA A 71 2.12 14.11 -9.41
C ALA A 71 2.68 14.63 -10.75
N THR A 72 2.14 15.72 -11.28
CA THR A 72 2.60 16.33 -12.54
C THR A 72 3.89 17.11 -12.36
N ASP A 73 4.02 17.83 -11.25
CA ASP A 73 5.12 18.76 -11.00
C ASP A 73 6.41 18.07 -10.53
N LEU A 74 6.32 16.95 -9.81
CA LEU A 74 7.50 16.26 -9.27
C LEU A 74 8.40 15.70 -10.39
N ASN A 75 9.68 16.10 -10.46
CA ASN A 75 10.64 15.59 -11.42
C ASN A 75 11.77 14.83 -10.75
N TYR A 76 12.47 13.98 -11.50
CA TYR A 76 13.61 13.21 -11.00
C TYR A 76 14.72 14.11 -10.43
N GLU A 77 14.96 15.22 -11.08
CA GLU A 77 15.97 16.22 -10.73
C GLU A 77 15.68 16.98 -9.43
N ASP A 78 14.42 16.96 -8.98
CA ASP A 78 13.98 17.57 -7.72
C ASP A 78 14.19 16.62 -6.51
N LEU A 79 14.55 15.36 -6.77
CA LEU A 79 14.67 14.34 -5.72
C LEU A 79 16.06 14.40 -5.04
N PRO A 80 16.12 14.46 -3.71
CA PRO A 80 17.37 14.32 -2.98
C PRO A 80 18.04 12.95 -3.23
N GLU A 81 19.36 12.92 -3.23
CA GLU A 81 20.16 11.72 -3.53
C GLU A 81 19.83 10.55 -2.56
N ASP A 82 19.61 10.84 -1.29
CA ASP A 82 19.22 9.83 -0.31
C ASP A 82 17.84 9.24 -0.60
N VAL A 83 16.89 10.06 -1.07
CA VAL A 83 15.53 9.63 -1.47
C VAL A 83 15.60 8.72 -2.70
N ILE A 84 16.40 9.10 -3.71
CA ILE A 84 16.66 8.26 -4.89
C ILE A 84 17.23 6.89 -4.47
N ARG A 85 18.23 6.88 -3.58
CA ARG A 85 18.86 5.67 -3.08
C ARG A 85 17.84 4.77 -2.35
N ILE A 86 16.99 5.34 -1.50
CA ILE A 86 15.94 4.58 -0.79
C ILE A 86 14.95 3.98 -1.79
N ALA A 87 14.50 4.74 -2.78
CA ALA A 87 13.58 4.25 -3.82
C ALA A 87 14.19 3.09 -4.64
N LYS A 88 15.46 3.20 -5.04
CA LYS A 88 16.19 2.12 -5.72
C LYS A 88 16.24 0.84 -4.88
N ARG A 89 16.50 0.97 -3.58
CA ARG A 89 16.51 -0.16 -2.63
C ARG A 89 15.12 -0.79 -2.47
N ALA A 90 14.07 0.03 -2.41
CA ALA A 90 12.70 -0.46 -2.35
C ALA A 90 12.32 -1.24 -3.62
N ILE A 91 12.71 -0.76 -4.81
CA ILE A 91 12.51 -1.47 -6.08
C ILE A 91 13.27 -2.80 -6.08
N LEU A 92 14.57 -2.80 -5.70
CA LEU A 92 15.38 -4.01 -5.62
C LEU A 92 14.74 -5.05 -4.68
N ASP A 93 14.34 -4.63 -3.49
CA ASP A 93 13.70 -5.48 -2.48
C ASP A 93 12.40 -6.09 -3.01
N THR A 94 11.61 -5.29 -3.71
CA THR A 94 10.33 -5.72 -4.31
C THR A 94 10.54 -6.82 -5.37
N PHE A 95 11.55 -6.68 -6.24
CA PHE A 95 11.90 -7.75 -7.18
C PHE A 95 12.33 -9.04 -6.46
N GLY A 96 13.12 -8.91 -5.39
CA GLY A 96 13.48 -10.05 -4.55
C GLY A 96 12.26 -10.74 -3.96
N CYS A 97 11.34 -9.97 -3.36
CA CYS A 97 10.10 -10.49 -2.79
C CYS A 97 9.23 -11.20 -3.83
N ALA A 98 9.16 -10.70 -5.08
CA ALA A 98 8.45 -11.36 -6.17
C ALA A 98 9.02 -12.76 -6.45
N PHE A 99 10.34 -12.90 -6.51
CA PHE A 99 10.98 -14.22 -6.65
C PHE A 99 10.66 -15.14 -5.48
N GLY A 100 10.76 -14.63 -4.25
CA GLY A 100 10.44 -15.40 -3.07
C GLY A 100 9.01 -15.91 -3.02
N GLY A 101 8.05 -15.10 -3.50
CA GLY A 101 6.63 -15.44 -3.52
C GLY A 101 6.17 -16.23 -4.76
N TYR A 102 7.02 -16.36 -5.80
CA TYR A 102 6.62 -16.93 -7.11
C TYR A 102 6.03 -18.34 -7.03
N SER A 103 6.64 -19.23 -6.27
CA SER A 103 6.22 -20.62 -6.16
C SER A 103 5.06 -20.87 -5.19
N ALA A 104 4.60 -19.84 -4.48
CA ALA A 104 3.54 -19.95 -3.47
C ALA A 104 2.18 -20.32 -4.07
N GLY A 105 1.35 -21.01 -3.30
CA GLY A 105 0.01 -21.41 -3.72
C GLY A 105 -0.85 -20.24 -4.21
N PRO A 106 -1.00 -19.15 -3.43
CA PRO A 106 -1.71 -17.94 -3.85
C PRO A 106 -1.16 -17.32 -5.14
N SER A 107 0.16 -17.26 -5.31
CA SER A 107 0.78 -16.75 -6.54
C SER A 107 0.46 -17.60 -7.76
N LYS A 108 0.46 -18.94 -7.62
CA LYS A 108 0.07 -19.86 -8.69
C LYS A 108 -1.38 -19.64 -9.15
N ILE A 109 -2.30 -19.34 -8.22
CA ILE A 109 -3.69 -19.00 -8.54
C ILE A 109 -3.75 -17.72 -9.39
N ALA A 110 -3.03 -16.67 -8.97
CA ALA A 110 -3.01 -15.39 -9.68
C ALA A 110 -2.36 -15.51 -11.07
N ILE A 111 -1.23 -16.24 -11.17
CA ILE A 111 -0.53 -16.50 -12.45
C ILE A 111 -1.41 -17.32 -13.39
N LYS A 112 -2.14 -18.33 -12.88
CA LYS A 112 -3.08 -19.11 -13.68
C LYS A 112 -4.18 -18.23 -14.26
N LEU A 113 -4.83 -17.39 -13.47
CA LEU A 113 -5.85 -16.46 -13.97
C LEU A 113 -5.27 -15.51 -15.03
N ALA A 114 -4.05 -15.03 -14.84
CA ALA A 114 -3.36 -14.20 -15.81
C ALA A 114 -3.07 -14.96 -17.13
N SER A 115 -2.71 -16.25 -17.06
CA SER A 115 -2.40 -17.07 -18.23
C SER A 115 -3.62 -17.38 -19.13
N ASP A 116 -4.82 -17.31 -18.56
CA ASP A 116 -6.08 -17.59 -19.28
C ASP A 116 -6.54 -16.39 -20.16
N VAL A 117 -5.86 -15.25 -20.06
CA VAL A 117 -6.22 -14.02 -20.80
C VAL A 117 -5.06 -13.51 -21.64
N SER A 118 -5.30 -13.27 -22.93
CA SER A 118 -4.35 -12.60 -23.82
C SER A 118 -4.82 -11.17 -24.13
N SER A 119 -3.88 -10.24 -24.25
CA SER A 119 -4.17 -8.82 -24.56
C SER A 119 -3.23 -8.29 -25.64
N LYS A 120 -3.78 -7.51 -26.60
CA LYS A 120 -2.97 -6.82 -27.62
C LYS A 120 -2.01 -5.80 -27.01
N GLN A 121 -2.46 -5.11 -25.97
CA GLN A 121 -1.66 -4.16 -25.16
C GLN A 121 -1.37 -4.80 -23.81
N GLY A 122 -0.77 -5.99 -23.84
CA GLY A 122 -0.51 -6.76 -22.64
C GLY A 122 0.70 -6.27 -21.86
N ALA A 123 0.70 -6.59 -20.58
CA ALA A 123 1.83 -6.41 -19.69
C ALA A 123 2.36 -7.76 -19.19
N THR A 124 3.58 -7.76 -18.67
CA THR A 124 4.31 -8.98 -18.31
C THR A 124 4.10 -9.35 -16.86
N VAL A 125 3.74 -10.61 -16.63
CA VAL A 125 3.86 -11.24 -15.30
C VAL A 125 5.33 -11.58 -15.07
N LEU A 126 5.93 -10.99 -14.04
CA LEU A 126 7.33 -11.19 -13.68
C LEU A 126 7.67 -12.69 -13.57
N ILE A 127 8.90 -13.04 -13.82
CA ILE A 127 9.47 -14.38 -13.69
C ILE A 127 8.90 -15.35 -14.73
N SER A 128 7.58 -15.49 -14.84
CA SER A 128 6.94 -16.38 -15.82
C SER A 128 7.01 -15.87 -17.25
N GLY A 129 7.18 -14.57 -17.48
CA GLY A 129 7.16 -13.95 -18.81
C GLY A 129 5.79 -13.95 -19.50
N ILE A 130 4.72 -14.43 -18.86
CA ILE A 130 3.37 -14.44 -19.41
C ILE A 130 2.91 -13.00 -19.70
N ARG A 131 2.38 -12.77 -20.90
CA ARG A 131 1.76 -11.49 -21.28
C ARG A 131 0.25 -11.60 -21.18
N THR A 132 -0.35 -10.72 -20.39
CA THR A 132 -1.78 -10.70 -20.10
C THR A 132 -2.34 -9.27 -20.10
N SER A 133 -3.62 -9.07 -19.73
CA SER A 133 -4.15 -7.73 -19.52
C SER A 133 -3.41 -6.99 -18.39
N PRO A 134 -3.28 -5.65 -18.48
CA PRO A 134 -2.52 -4.89 -17.49
C PRO A 134 -2.97 -5.09 -16.04
N ASP A 135 -4.27 -5.17 -15.82
CA ASP A 135 -4.86 -5.38 -14.51
C ASP A 135 -4.53 -6.76 -13.92
N LEU A 136 -4.53 -7.81 -14.73
CA LEU A 136 -4.14 -9.17 -14.28
C LEU A 136 -2.63 -9.30 -14.10
N ALA A 137 -1.81 -8.60 -14.89
CA ALA A 137 -0.36 -8.54 -14.67
C ALA A 137 -0.05 -7.87 -13.32
N VAL A 138 -0.68 -6.71 -13.02
CA VAL A 138 -0.56 -6.04 -11.72
C VAL A 138 -0.98 -6.96 -10.58
N PHE A 139 -2.10 -7.67 -10.74
CA PHE A 139 -2.60 -8.57 -9.72
C PHE A 139 -1.62 -9.71 -9.42
N ALA A 140 -1.15 -10.41 -10.45
CA ALA A 140 -0.22 -11.53 -10.29
C ALA A 140 1.12 -11.06 -9.68
N ASN A 141 1.68 -9.96 -10.19
CA ASN A 141 2.91 -9.37 -9.67
C ASN A 141 2.75 -8.92 -8.22
N GLY A 142 1.65 -8.25 -7.90
CA GLY A 142 1.36 -7.78 -6.54
C GLY A 142 1.21 -8.91 -5.52
N VAL A 143 0.57 -10.03 -5.90
CA VAL A 143 0.47 -11.21 -5.03
C VAL A 143 1.85 -11.81 -4.75
N MET A 144 2.69 -11.97 -5.77
CA MET A 144 4.07 -12.48 -5.59
C MET A 144 4.89 -11.58 -4.67
N ILE A 145 4.81 -10.28 -4.84
CA ILE A 145 5.53 -9.29 -4.04
C ILE A 145 5.09 -9.35 -2.56
N ARG A 146 3.78 -9.49 -2.33
CA ARG A 146 3.19 -9.35 -0.98
C ARG A 146 3.18 -10.65 -0.16
N TYR A 147 3.24 -11.81 -0.81
CA TYR A 147 2.96 -13.11 -0.19
C TYR A 147 3.78 -13.38 1.06
N LEU A 148 5.10 -13.18 1.01
CA LEU A 148 6.01 -13.52 2.11
C LEU A 148 5.97 -12.53 3.28
N ASP A 149 5.19 -11.46 3.19
CA ASP A 149 5.26 -10.36 4.16
C ASP A 149 6.69 -9.86 4.44
N PHE A 150 7.52 -9.91 3.39
CA PHE A 150 8.95 -9.65 3.44
C PHE A 150 9.36 -8.33 2.77
N ASN A 151 8.46 -7.71 2.01
CA ASN A 151 8.63 -6.37 1.47
C ASN A 151 8.67 -5.33 2.61
N ASP A 152 8.82 -4.07 2.26
CA ASP A 152 8.96 -2.98 3.22
C ASP A 152 7.79 -2.86 4.21
N ALA A 153 7.91 -1.92 5.14
CA ALA A 153 6.80 -1.47 5.95
C ALA A 153 6.95 0.01 6.32
N PHE A 154 5.84 0.61 6.71
CA PHE A 154 5.74 1.98 7.19
C PHE A 154 4.80 2.02 8.39
N VAL A 155 5.18 2.74 9.44
CA VAL A 155 4.33 3.05 10.59
C VAL A 155 4.01 4.54 10.56
N SER A 156 2.72 4.86 10.56
CA SER A 156 2.23 6.23 10.50
C SER A 156 2.19 6.88 11.89
N LEU A 157 2.10 8.19 11.91
CA LEU A 157 1.91 8.98 13.14
C LEU A 157 0.53 8.74 13.79
N THR A 158 -0.43 8.17 13.05
CA THR A 158 -1.76 7.76 13.54
C THR A 158 -1.82 6.30 13.98
N HIS A 159 -0.66 5.65 14.22
CA HIS A 159 -0.53 4.22 14.53
C HIS A 159 -1.00 3.27 13.43
N GLY A 160 -1.25 3.78 12.22
CA GLY A 160 -1.50 2.96 11.05
C GLY A 160 -0.21 2.28 10.56
N ALA A 161 -0.36 1.14 9.92
CA ALA A 161 0.77 0.39 9.37
C ALA A 161 0.43 -0.16 7.99
N GLY A 162 1.40 -0.16 7.09
CA GLY A 162 1.21 -0.70 5.75
C GLY A 162 2.52 -0.85 4.98
N HIS A 163 2.38 -1.12 3.69
CA HIS A 163 3.48 -1.50 2.80
C HIS A 163 3.44 -0.64 1.54
N PRO A 164 4.12 0.53 1.52
CA PRO A 164 4.13 1.39 0.34
C PRO A 164 4.65 0.70 -0.92
N SER A 165 5.58 -0.27 -0.79
CA SER A 165 6.12 -1.05 -1.91
C SER A 165 5.10 -1.92 -2.63
N ASP A 166 3.93 -2.20 -2.04
CA ASP A 166 2.83 -2.91 -2.70
C ASP A 166 2.40 -2.18 -4.00
N THR A 167 2.58 -0.85 -4.06
CA THR A 167 2.28 -0.03 -5.25
C THR A 167 3.17 -0.35 -6.44
N ILE A 168 4.38 -0.87 -6.23
CA ILE A 168 5.39 -1.06 -7.27
C ILE A 168 4.91 -2.01 -8.37
N ALA A 169 4.03 -2.97 -8.07
CA ALA A 169 3.41 -3.82 -9.10
C ALA A 169 2.66 -3.00 -10.17
N ALA A 170 1.88 -1.99 -9.75
CA ALA A 170 1.17 -1.10 -10.68
C ALA A 170 2.13 -0.17 -11.42
N LEU A 171 3.19 0.31 -10.73
CA LEU A 171 4.19 1.18 -11.33
C LEU A 171 5.00 0.46 -12.41
N LEU A 172 5.48 -0.75 -12.16
CA LEU A 172 6.20 -1.58 -13.14
C LEU A 172 5.38 -1.82 -14.39
N THR A 173 4.12 -2.23 -14.20
CA THR A 173 3.18 -2.46 -15.31
C THR A 173 2.95 -1.18 -16.12
N SER A 174 2.73 -0.05 -15.45
CA SER A 174 2.52 1.25 -16.12
C SER A 174 3.76 1.72 -16.88
N ALA A 175 4.95 1.52 -16.29
CA ALA A 175 6.22 1.85 -16.91
C ALA A 175 6.48 0.97 -18.15
N GLU A 176 6.19 -0.32 -18.10
CA GLU A 176 6.29 -1.23 -19.25
C GLU A 176 5.37 -0.76 -20.40
N LEU A 177 4.10 -0.50 -20.12
CA LEU A 177 3.09 -0.10 -21.12
C LEU A 177 3.45 1.18 -21.87
N LYS A 178 4.19 2.09 -21.23
CA LYS A 178 4.57 3.39 -21.81
C LYS A 178 6.07 3.49 -22.11
N ALA A 179 6.80 2.38 -22.10
CA ALA A 179 8.25 2.32 -22.32
C ALA A 179 9.02 3.37 -21.51
N ARG A 180 8.67 3.53 -20.24
CA ARG A 180 9.28 4.51 -19.33
C ARG A 180 10.67 4.09 -18.91
N SER A 181 11.49 5.10 -18.59
CA SER A 181 12.86 4.93 -18.09
C SER A 181 12.89 4.50 -16.61
N GLY A 182 14.07 4.07 -16.16
CA GLY A 182 14.31 3.81 -14.76
C GLY A 182 14.18 5.06 -13.88
N ARG A 183 14.52 6.25 -14.39
CA ARG A 183 14.29 7.53 -13.68
C ARG A 183 12.80 7.80 -13.48
N ASP A 184 11.98 7.55 -14.49
CA ASP A 184 10.53 7.68 -14.38
C ASP A 184 9.99 6.73 -13.31
N LEU A 185 10.47 5.48 -13.24
CA LEU A 185 10.05 4.50 -12.23
C LEU A 185 10.48 4.92 -10.83
N ILE A 186 11.70 5.44 -10.64
CA ILE A 186 12.18 5.98 -9.36
C ILE A 186 11.26 7.12 -8.91
N THR A 187 10.99 8.08 -9.78
CA THR A 187 10.14 9.25 -9.47
C THR A 187 8.73 8.82 -9.08
N ALA A 188 8.14 7.90 -9.85
CA ALA A 188 6.81 7.36 -9.53
C ALA A 188 6.79 6.54 -8.23
N THR A 189 7.89 5.85 -7.90
CA THR A 189 8.03 5.14 -6.62
C THR A 189 8.07 6.13 -5.47
N VAL A 190 8.88 7.18 -5.55
CA VAL A 190 8.91 8.24 -4.53
C VAL A 190 7.53 8.88 -4.38
N LEU A 191 6.87 9.22 -5.49
CA LEU A 191 5.53 9.79 -5.50
C LEU A 191 4.51 8.89 -4.81
N ALA A 192 4.48 7.60 -5.14
CA ALA A 192 3.54 6.65 -4.54
C ALA A 192 3.79 6.48 -3.03
N TYR A 193 5.06 6.41 -2.61
CA TYR A 193 5.42 6.39 -1.19
C TYR A 193 4.99 7.66 -0.48
N GLU A 194 5.20 8.82 -1.10
CA GLU A 194 4.80 10.10 -0.55
C GLU A 194 3.29 10.15 -0.30
N VAL A 195 2.50 9.81 -1.31
CA VAL A 195 1.04 9.76 -1.18
C VAL A 195 0.60 8.78 -0.10
N PHE A 196 1.17 7.57 -0.08
CA PHE A 196 0.85 6.57 0.94
C PHE A 196 1.17 7.09 2.35
N CYS A 197 2.41 7.49 2.59
CA CYS A 197 2.91 7.86 3.91
C CYS A 197 2.17 9.09 4.45
N LYS A 198 1.99 10.12 3.62
CA LYS A 198 1.39 11.38 4.04
C LYS A 198 -0.12 11.26 4.32
N ILE A 199 -0.86 10.45 3.54
CA ILE A 199 -2.26 10.16 3.86
C ILE A 199 -2.35 9.33 5.14
N ALA A 200 -1.49 8.33 5.30
CA ALA A 200 -1.46 7.49 6.49
C ALA A 200 -1.13 8.28 7.76
N ASP A 201 -0.29 9.33 7.67
CA ASP A 201 0.08 10.18 8.81
C ASP A 201 -1.07 11.09 9.29
N VAL A 202 -2.00 11.45 8.43
CA VAL A 202 -3.12 12.35 8.78
C VAL A 202 -4.45 11.63 8.99
N PHE A 203 -4.57 10.38 8.53
CA PHE A 203 -5.80 9.61 8.57
C PHE A 203 -5.62 8.26 9.27
N ASP A 204 -6.26 8.12 10.44
CA ASP A 204 -6.28 6.85 11.21
C ASP A 204 -7.21 5.82 10.54
N TYR A 205 -6.77 5.24 9.44
CA TYR A 205 -7.55 4.24 8.69
C TYR A 205 -7.73 2.94 9.48
N LEU A 206 -6.74 2.50 10.25
CA LEU A 206 -6.83 1.26 11.03
C LEU A 206 -7.83 1.39 12.18
N GLY A 207 -7.81 2.50 12.92
CA GLY A 207 -8.78 2.77 13.98
C GLY A 207 -10.21 2.91 13.46
N ASN A 208 -10.38 3.27 12.18
CA ASN A 208 -11.68 3.33 11.50
C ASN A 208 -12.08 2.00 10.80
N GLY A 209 -11.38 0.91 11.03
CA GLY A 209 -11.72 -0.40 10.47
C GLY A 209 -11.42 -0.57 8.98
N ILE A 210 -10.49 0.24 8.43
CA ILE A 210 -10.09 0.22 7.03
C ILE A 210 -8.74 -0.47 6.90
N ASP A 211 -8.58 -1.31 5.88
CA ASP A 211 -7.30 -1.93 5.55
C ASP A 211 -6.37 -0.95 4.83
N HIS A 212 -5.06 -1.06 5.09
CA HIS A 212 -4.04 -0.23 4.44
C HIS A 212 -4.05 -0.35 2.91
N SER A 213 -4.56 -1.45 2.35
CA SER A 213 -4.70 -1.62 0.90
C SER A 213 -5.59 -0.54 0.25
N THR A 214 -6.49 0.09 1.01
CA THR A 214 -7.22 1.28 0.53
C THR A 214 -6.27 2.43 0.23
N ILE A 215 -5.32 2.71 1.14
CA ILE A 215 -4.31 3.76 0.94
C ILE A 215 -3.32 3.35 -0.16
N THR A 216 -2.97 2.05 -0.24
CA THR A 216 -2.19 1.50 -1.35
C THR A 216 -2.84 1.80 -2.70
N GLY A 217 -4.16 1.62 -2.83
CA GLY A 217 -4.89 1.92 -4.08
C GLY A 217 -4.82 3.41 -4.45
N ILE A 218 -4.94 4.31 -3.46
CA ILE A 218 -4.82 5.76 -3.68
C ILE A 218 -3.41 6.13 -4.14
N ALA A 219 -2.39 5.58 -3.51
CA ALA A 219 -0.99 5.82 -3.88
C ALA A 219 -0.65 5.23 -5.26
N ALA A 220 -1.14 4.03 -5.54
CA ALA A 220 -0.93 3.34 -6.80
C ALA A 220 -1.55 4.07 -7.99
N VAL A 221 -2.78 4.62 -7.86
CA VAL A 221 -3.43 5.35 -8.96
C VAL A 221 -2.67 6.62 -9.31
N VAL A 222 -2.12 7.33 -8.33
CA VAL A 222 -1.34 8.56 -8.56
C VAL A 222 -0.01 8.23 -9.26
N GLY A 223 0.74 7.26 -8.76
CA GLY A 223 2.01 6.86 -9.36
C GLY A 223 1.83 6.23 -10.75
N ALA A 224 0.86 5.35 -10.94
CA ALA A 224 0.54 4.73 -12.22
C ALA A 224 0.04 5.75 -13.24
N GLY A 225 -0.83 6.68 -12.82
CA GLY A 225 -1.36 7.76 -13.66
C GLY A 225 -0.24 8.66 -14.20
N ARG A 226 0.75 9.02 -13.36
CA ARG A 226 1.95 9.74 -13.82
C ARG A 226 2.70 8.96 -14.90
N LEU A 227 3.01 7.69 -14.67
CA LEU A 227 3.72 6.86 -15.65
C LEU A 227 2.93 6.67 -16.95
N MET A 228 1.61 6.58 -16.86
CA MET A 228 0.71 6.49 -18.01
C MET A 228 0.57 7.83 -18.75
N GLY A 229 1.00 8.94 -18.15
CA GLY A 229 0.98 10.29 -18.74
C GLY A 229 -0.38 10.96 -18.69
N LEU A 230 -1.15 10.75 -17.62
CA LEU A 230 -2.42 11.44 -17.42
C LEU A 230 -2.20 12.94 -17.22
N THR A 231 -3.10 13.74 -17.76
CA THR A 231 -3.25 15.16 -17.41
C THR A 231 -3.74 15.30 -15.97
N VAL A 232 -3.65 16.50 -15.38
CA VAL A 232 -4.19 16.79 -14.04
C VAL A 232 -5.67 16.44 -13.96
N GLU A 233 -6.47 16.81 -14.97
CA GLU A 233 -7.90 16.52 -15.02
C GLU A 233 -8.19 15.00 -15.06
N GLU A 234 -7.51 14.27 -15.95
CA GLU A 234 -7.63 12.81 -16.01
C GLU A 234 -7.19 12.14 -14.71
N MET A 235 -6.15 12.66 -14.05
CA MET A 235 -5.67 12.15 -12.76
C MET A 235 -6.72 12.34 -11.66
N VAL A 236 -7.37 13.51 -11.59
CA VAL A 236 -8.49 13.76 -10.66
C VAL A 236 -9.60 12.74 -10.87
N HIS A 237 -9.94 12.46 -12.13
CA HIS A 237 -10.95 11.44 -12.47
C HIS A 237 -10.50 10.03 -12.07
N ALA A 238 -9.25 9.64 -12.33
CA ALA A 238 -8.70 8.35 -11.95
C ALA A 238 -8.71 8.15 -10.42
N ILE A 239 -8.30 9.17 -9.66
CA ILE A 239 -8.37 9.20 -8.19
C ILE A 239 -9.83 9.05 -7.75
N GLY A 240 -10.74 9.84 -8.33
CA GLY A 240 -12.16 9.79 -8.01
C GLY A 240 -12.79 8.41 -8.21
N ILE A 241 -12.46 7.72 -9.32
CA ILE A 241 -12.92 6.36 -9.61
C ILE A 241 -12.34 5.37 -8.60
N THR A 242 -11.04 5.47 -8.31
CA THR A 242 -10.36 4.56 -7.38
C THR A 242 -10.93 4.69 -5.97
N VAL A 243 -10.99 5.90 -5.43
CA VAL A 243 -11.45 6.13 -4.04
C VAL A 243 -12.94 5.84 -3.89
N GLY A 244 -13.75 6.23 -4.89
CA GLY A 244 -15.20 6.02 -4.85
C GLY A 244 -15.64 4.56 -4.95
N GLY A 245 -14.80 3.68 -5.48
CA GLY A 245 -15.12 2.26 -5.73
C GLY A 245 -14.25 1.24 -4.99
N ASN A 246 -13.32 1.66 -4.12
CA ASN A 246 -12.28 0.75 -3.64
C ASN A 246 -11.89 0.97 -2.18
N THR A 247 -12.79 0.64 -1.27
CA THR A 247 -12.49 0.61 0.18
C THR A 247 -12.42 -0.81 0.66
N ALA A 248 -11.28 -1.23 1.21
CA ALA A 248 -11.07 -2.53 1.81
C ALA A 248 -11.29 -2.46 3.32
N THR A 249 -12.03 -3.42 3.89
CA THR A 249 -12.26 -3.50 5.32
C THR A 249 -11.11 -4.23 6.03
N ARG A 250 -10.82 -3.84 7.27
CA ARG A 250 -9.82 -4.49 8.10
C ARG A 250 -10.17 -5.94 8.44
N GLN A 251 -11.42 -6.37 8.24
CA GLN A 251 -11.82 -7.77 8.45
C GLN A 251 -10.95 -8.76 7.65
N GLY A 252 -10.39 -8.35 6.53
CA GLY A 252 -9.41 -9.17 5.79
C GLY A 252 -8.13 -9.50 6.55
N ARG A 253 -7.91 -8.88 7.75
CA ARG A 253 -6.73 -9.07 8.62
C ARG A 253 -7.12 -9.26 10.09
N ALA A 254 -8.32 -9.74 10.35
CA ALA A 254 -8.80 -10.09 11.68
C ALA A 254 -9.14 -11.58 11.72
N ASP A 255 -9.19 -12.13 12.93
CA ASP A 255 -9.46 -13.54 13.19
C ASP A 255 -8.46 -14.48 12.47
N THR A 256 -8.91 -15.63 11.98
CA THR A 256 -8.06 -16.54 11.20
C THR A 256 -7.74 -15.93 9.84
N LEU A 257 -6.46 -15.71 9.58
CA LEU A 257 -6.00 -15.09 8.33
C LEU A 257 -6.14 -16.05 7.15
N SER A 258 -6.66 -15.52 6.05
CA SER A 258 -6.80 -16.23 4.78
C SER A 258 -5.79 -15.76 3.74
N ASN A 259 -5.71 -16.47 2.60
CA ASN A 259 -4.87 -16.04 1.48
C ASN A 259 -5.18 -14.60 1.00
N TRP A 260 -6.39 -14.08 1.28
CA TRP A 260 -6.77 -12.71 0.93
C TRP A 260 -5.80 -11.66 1.49
N LYS A 261 -5.09 -11.96 2.58
CA LYS A 261 -4.01 -11.11 3.13
C LYS A 261 -2.97 -10.72 2.06
N ALA A 262 -2.57 -11.66 1.20
CA ALA A 262 -1.64 -11.38 0.10
C ALA A 262 -2.32 -10.72 -1.12
N PHE A 263 -3.63 -10.90 -1.29
CA PHE A 263 -4.36 -10.42 -2.45
C PHE A 263 -4.91 -8.99 -2.30
N ALA A 264 -5.22 -8.54 -1.09
CA ALA A 264 -5.91 -7.27 -0.86
C ALA A 264 -5.19 -6.06 -1.47
N ALA A 265 -3.87 -5.95 -1.26
CA ALA A 265 -3.06 -4.86 -1.83
C ALA A 265 -2.91 -5.02 -3.36
N ALA A 266 -2.72 -6.26 -3.84
CA ALA A 266 -2.65 -6.55 -5.27
C ALA A 266 -3.96 -6.20 -6.00
N ASP A 267 -5.13 -6.46 -5.38
CA ASP A 267 -6.44 -6.09 -5.92
C ASP A 267 -6.65 -4.58 -5.92
N ALA A 268 -6.17 -3.87 -4.88
CA ALA A 268 -6.21 -2.41 -4.86
C ALA A 268 -5.37 -1.80 -6.01
N CYS A 269 -4.17 -2.33 -6.25
CA CYS A 269 -3.32 -1.92 -7.37
C CYS A 269 -3.93 -2.28 -8.73
N ARG A 270 -4.56 -3.46 -8.85
CA ARG A 270 -5.31 -3.88 -10.04
C ARG A 270 -6.44 -2.90 -10.38
N LYS A 271 -7.21 -2.49 -9.38
CA LYS A 271 -8.27 -1.49 -9.55
C LYS A 271 -7.70 -0.11 -9.87
N ALA A 272 -6.55 0.26 -9.30
CA ALA A 272 -5.88 1.52 -9.59
C ALA A 272 -5.48 1.64 -11.06
N ILE A 273 -4.80 0.62 -11.65
CA ILE A 273 -4.43 0.65 -13.07
C ILE A 273 -5.67 0.65 -13.98
N PHE A 274 -6.72 -0.05 -13.60
CA PHE A 274 -7.99 -0.04 -14.33
C PHE A 274 -8.65 1.34 -14.30
N SER A 275 -8.64 2.04 -13.15
CA SER A 275 -9.13 3.41 -13.02
C SER A 275 -8.33 4.40 -13.87
N VAL A 276 -7.00 4.25 -13.93
CA VAL A 276 -6.12 5.01 -14.83
C VAL A 276 -6.53 4.83 -16.29
N GLN A 277 -6.74 3.58 -16.72
CA GLN A 277 -7.17 3.30 -18.10
C GLN A 277 -8.56 3.86 -18.39
N LEU A 278 -9.50 3.80 -17.45
CA LEU A 278 -10.84 4.38 -17.61
C LEU A 278 -10.76 5.90 -17.81
N ALA A 279 -10.01 6.61 -16.95
CA ALA A 279 -9.85 8.06 -17.05
C ALA A 279 -9.15 8.47 -18.35
N GLN A 280 -8.09 7.75 -18.76
CA GLN A 280 -7.37 7.99 -20.02
C GLN A 280 -8.28 7.80 -21.25
N ASN A 281 -9.34 7.00 -21.15
CA ASN A 281 -10.36 6.83 -22.19
C ASN A 281 -11.58 7.74 -22.01
N GLY A 282 -11.48 8.79 -21.18
CA GLY A 282 -12.49 9.84 -21.04
C GLY A 282 -13.60 9.54 -20.01
N MET A 283 -13.43 8.52 -19.16
CA MET A 283 -14.40 8.29 -18.07
C MET A 283 -14.18 9.32 -16.94
N THR A 284 -15.25 9.99 -16.54
CA THR A 284 -15.20 10.93 -15.42
C THR A 284 -15.48 10.26 -14.10
N GLY A 285 -14.70 10.60 -13.07
CA GLY A 285 -14.90 10.22 -11.67
C GLY A 285 -15.43 11.35 -10.80
N PRO A 286 -15.83 11.09 -9.54
CA PRO A 286 -16.23 12.12 -8.58
C PRO A 286 -15.06 13.06 -8.27
N SER A 287 -15.24 14.39 -8.45
CA SER A 287 -14.19 15.38 -8.25
C SER A 287 -13.83 15.60 -6.77
N ASN A 288 -14.82 15.67 -5.88
CA ASN A 288 -14.61 15.89 -4.44
C ASN A 288 -14.72 14.59 -3.65
N VAL A 289 -13.98 13.56 -4.09
CA VAL A 289 -14.11 12.20 -3.56
C VAL A 289 -13.64 12.08 -2.10
N PHE A 290 -12.74 12.93 -1.63
CA PHE A 290 -12.24 12.94 -0.25
C PHE A 290 -13.13 13.76 0.68
N GLU A 291 -13.40 15.03 0.36
CA GLU A 291 -14.02 16.04 1.23
C GLU A 291 -15.52 16.24 0.97
N GLY A 292 -16.05 15.68 -0.11
CA GLY A 292 -17.42 15.86 -0.55
C GLY A 292 -18.45 15.47 0.51
N ARG A 293 -19.73 15.84 0.29
CA ARG A 293 -20.83 15.56 1.22
C ARG A 293 -20.89 14.08 1.67
N TYR A 294 -20.50 13.16 0.80
CA TYR A 294 -20.36 11.73 1.02
C TYR A 294 -18.95 11.27 0.65
N GLY A 295 -17.97 12.15 0.85
CA GLY A 295 -16.56 11.88 0.56
C GLY A 295 -15.95 10.86 1.52
N PHE A 296 -14.80 10.35 1.12
CA PHE A 296 -14.10 9.28 1.81
C PHE A 296 -13.92 9.56 3.31
N PHE A 297 -13.38 10.71 3.69
CA PHE A 297 -13.14 11.03 5.09
C PHE A 297 -14.42 11.06 5.92
N LYS A 298 -15.50 11.61 5.38
CA LYS A 298 -16.78 11.70 6.09
C LYS A 298 -17.44 10.33 6.28
N VAL A 299 -17.42 9.50 5.23
CA VAL A 299 -17.96 8.13 5.30
C VAL A 299 -17.16 7.28 6.29
N MET A 300 -15.86 7.55 6.42
CA MET A 300 -14.96 6.85 7.34
C MET A 300 -14.95 7.48 8.75
N GLY A 301 -15.97 8.26 9.12
CA GLY A 301 -16.20 8.74 10.48
C GLY A 301 -15.39 9.96 10.92
N ARG A 302 -14.80 10.71 9.96
CA ARG A 302 -14.05 11.93 10.27
C ARG A 302 -14.65 13.13 9.53
N GLU A 303 -14.93 14.20 10.28
CA GLU A 303 -15.53 15.42 9.69
C GLU A 303 -14.51 16.31 8.97
N ALA A 304 -13.26 16.32 9.42
CA ALA A 304 -12.18 17.06 8.79
C ALA A 304 -10.85 16.33 8.99
N VAL A 305 -10.14 16.08 7.90
CA VAL A 305 -8.74 15.65 7.89
C VAL A 305 -7.95 16.80 7.26
N ALA A 306 -6.91 17.26 7.97
CA ALA A 306 -6.03 18.28 7.41
C ALA A 306 -5.39 17.74 6.13
N PRO A 307 -5.30 18.51 5.04
CA PRO A 307 -4.60 18.07 3.84
C PRO A 307 -3.16 17.67 4.19
N PRO A 308 -2.65 16.53 3.70
CA PRO A 308 -1.28 16.15 3.93
C PRO A 308 -0.34 17.15 3.24
N GLN A 309 0.75 17.50 3.93
CA GLN A 309 1.80 18.31 3.33
C GLN A 309 2.71 17.40 2.51
N LEU A 310 2.68 17.54 1.19
CA LEU A 310 3.51 16.80 0.24
C LEU A 310 4.90 17.44 0.09
N GLY A 311 5.89 16.63 -0.22
CA GLY A 311 7.28 17.06 -0.39
C GLY A 311 8.11 16.93 0.89
N GLU A 312 9.16 17.72 1.01
CA GLU A 312 10.10 17.63 2.12
C GLU A 312 9.46 17.87 3.50
N PRO A 313 9.75 17.03 4.50
CA PRO A 313 10.56 15.81 4.41
C PRO A 313 9.76 14.65 3.75
N PHE A 314 10.35 14.01 2.73
CA PHE A 314 9.72 12.91 2.00
C PHE A 314 9.39 11.72 2.91
N GLY A 315 8.16 11.19 2.79
CA GLY A 315 7.65 10.08 3.59
C GLY A 315 8.44 8.78 3.43
N ILE A 316 9.04 8.55 2.27
CA ILE A 316 9.87 7.36 1.99
C ILE A 316 11.05 7.19 2.95
N ARG A 317 11.58 8.27 3.53
CA ARG A 317 12.67 8.21 4.53
C ARG A 317 12.28 7.47 5.81
N ARG A 318 10.98 7.33 6.09
CA ARG A 318 10.46 6.61 7.27
C ARG A 318 10.01 5.18 6.94
N ALA A 319 9.98 4.80 5.67
CA ALA A 319 9.79 3.41 5.29
C ALA A 319 11.03 2.58 5.66
N PHE A 320 10.82 1.32 6.03
CA PHE A 320 11.89 0.43 6.43
C PHE A 320 11.80 -0.93 5.75
N THR A 321 12.96 -1.49 5.43
CA THR A 321 13.08 -2.81 4.82
C THR A 321 13.02 -3.88 5.90
N LYS A 322 12.20 -4.92 5.72
CA LYS A 322 12.17 -6.05 6.64
C LYS A 322 13.38 -6.98 6.43
N ARG A 323 14.04 -7.35 7.53
CA ARG A 323 15.12 -8.34 7.52
C ARG A 323 14.59 -9.78 7.54
N PHE A 324 13.41 -9.98 8.12
CA PHE A 324 12.78 -11.30 8.28
C PHE A 324 11.44 -11.35 7.56
N PRO A 325 11.04 -12.48 6.98
CA PRO A 325 9.75 -12.68 6.31
C PRO A 325 8.63 -12.85 7.35
N LEU A 326 8.25 -11.76 8.03
CA LEU A 326 7.23 -11.76 9.09
C LEU A 326 6.64 -10.37 9.31
N GLY A 327 5.53 -10.32 10.05
CA GLY A 327 4.85 -9.10 10.42
C GLY A 327 5.77 -8.09 11.13
N GLN A 328 5.51 -6.80 10.93
CA GLN A 328 6.39 -5.73 11.37
C GLN A 328 6.70 -5.70 12.88
N PHE A 329 5.71 -6.03 13.74
CA PHE A 329 5.91 -6.05 15.20
C PHE A 329 6.85 -7.17 15.65
N SER A 330 7.02 -8.22 14.84
CA SER A 330 7.93 -9.33 15.13
C SER A 330 9.37 -9.10 14.65
N GLN A 331 9.67 -7.99 13.92
CA GLN A 331 11.04 -7.73 13.43
C GLN A 331 12.03 -7.55 14.58
N THR A 332 11.67 -6.74 15.60
CA THR A 332 12.50 -6.55 16.81
C THR A 332 12.57 -7.80 17.67
N VAL A 333 11.47 -8.55 17.74
CA VAL A 333 11.41 -9.83 18.47
C VAL A 333 12.34 -10.87 17.85
N ALA A 334 12.29 -11.03 16.52
CA ALA A 334 13.17 -11.95 15.80
C ALA A 334 14.65 -11.56 15.97
N GLN A 335 14.98 -10.27 15.90
CA GLN A 335 16.33 -9.80 16.14
C GLN A 335 16.78 -10.04 17.58
N ALA A 336 15.95 -9.75 18.57
CA ALA A 336 16.27 -10.04 19.98
C ALA A 336 16.51 -11.54 20.21
N ALA A 337 15.71 -12.39 19.57
CA ALA A 337 15.89 -13.84 19.63
C ALA A 337 17.21 -14.30 18.96
N VAL A 338 17.61 -13.69 17.82
CA VAL A 338 18.92 -13.95 17.19
C VAL A 338 20.06 -13.61 18.14
N GLU A 339 20.00 -12.45 18.80
CA GLU A 339 21.03 -12.00 19.76
C GLU A 339 21.05 -12.85 21.03
N ALA A 340 19.89 -13.35 21.48
CA ALA A 340 19.79 -14.25 22.61
C ALA A 340 20.31 -15.67 22.31
N ARG A 341 20.35 -16.07 21.03
CA ARG A 341 20.67 -17.47 20.61
C ARG A 341 22.02 -17.98 21.12
N SER A 342 23.01 -17.12 21.29
CA SER A 342 24.33 -17.47 21.80
C SER A 342 24.36 -17.79 23.32
N PHE A 343 23.28 -17.50 24.05
CA PHE A 343 23.21 -17.66 25.50
C PHE A 343 23.03 -19.13 25.94
N PHE A 344 22.51 -19.99 25.07
CA PHE A 344 22.25 -21.38 25.36
C PHE A 344 22.75 -22.30 24.23
N LYS A 345 23.06 -23.57 24.56
CA LYS A 345 23.53 -24.56 23.58
C LYS A 345 22.37 -25.26 22.87
N ARG A 346 21.37 -25.66 23.64
CA ARG A 346 20.21 -26.42 23.14
C ARG A 346 18.92 -25.70 23.49
N PRO A 347 17.94 -25.62 22.58
CA PRO A 347 16.61 -25.06 22.86
C PRO A 347 15.93 -25.74 24.07
N ASP A 348 16.19 -27.02 24.29
CA ASP A 348 15.66 -27.79 25.43
C ASP A 348 16.11 -27.25 26.80
N ASP A 349 17.22 -26.49 26.86
CA ASP A 349 17.72 -25.88 28.08
C ASP A 349 16.89 -24.68 28.52
N ILE A 350 16.04 -24.13 27.63
CA ILE A 350 15.13 -23.01 27.91
C ILE A 350 13.99 -23.50 28.79
N ALA A 351 13.75 -22.83 29.92
CA ALA A 351 12.61 -23.04 30.80
C ALA A 351 11.44 -22.13 30.41
N GLU A 352 11.73 -20.87 30.12
CA GLU A 352 10.71 -19.85 29.81
C GLU A 352 11.32 -18.74 28.95
N VAL A 353 10.50 -18.08 28.14
CA VAL A 353 10.86 -16.87 27.40
C VAL A 353 9.77 -15.82 27.66
N ASN A 354 10.18 -14.64 28.14
CA ASN A 354 9.29 -13.50 28.38
C ASN A 354 9.57 -12.41 27.34
N ILE A 355 8.57 -12.03 26.56
CA ILE A 355 8.67 -11.04 25.49
C ILE A 355 7.81 -9.84 25.88
N HIS A 356 8.44 -8.72 26.20
CA HIS A 356 7.78 -7.46 26.51
C HIS A 356 7.71 -6.59 25.27
N VAL A 357 6.47 -6.31 24.82
CA VAL A 357 6.15 -5.53 23.61
C VAL A 357 4.92 -4.65 23.84
N SER A 358 4.54 -3.82 22.88
CA SER A 358 3.34 -2.98 22.99
C SER A 358 2.05 -3.80 23.06
N ARG A 359 1.00 -3.22 23.66
CA ARG A 359 -0.35 -3.82 23.68
C ARG A 359 -0.91 -4.00 22.28
N SER A 360 -0.59 -3.09 21.36
CA SER A 360 -0.98 -3.22 19.94
C SER A 360 -0.34 -4.44 19.28
N ALA A 361 0.95 -4.67 19.54
CA ALA A 361 1.66 -5.86 19.04
C ALA A 361 1.03 -7.16 19.56
N ILE A 362 0.70 -7.21 20.86
CA ILE A 362 0.00 -8.36 21.47
C ILE A 362 -1.38 -8.55 20.82
N LYS A 363 -2.17 -7.49 20.72
CA LYS A 363 -3.53 -7.53 20.14
C LYS A 363 -3.57 -7.99 18.69
N ILE A 364 -2.48 -7.79 17.93
CA ILE A 364 -2.43 -8.13 16.50
C ILE A 364 -1.75 -9.48 16.28
N MET A 365 -0.69 -9.81 17.05
CA MET A 365 0.20 -10.92 16.76
C MET A 365 0.37 -11.93 17.91
N ALA A 366 -0.41 -11.77 18.99
CA ALA A 366 -0.45 -12.69 20.14
C ALA A 366 -1.82 -12.68 20.81
N ASP A 367 -2.90 -12.54 20.02
CA ASP A 367 -4.29 -12.30 20.48
C ASP A 367 -5.10 -13.57 20.72
N GLY A 368 -4.57 -14.75 20.40
CA GLY A 368 -5.27 -16.01 20.58
C GLY A 368 -4.36 -17.24 20.53
N PRO A 369 -4.86 -18.42 20.92
CA PRO A 369 -4.07 -19.67 20.99
C PRO A 369 -3.57 -20.13 19.62
N ASP A 370 -4.18 -19.73 18.53
CA ASP A 370 -3.73 -19.97 17.15
C ASP A 370 -2.36 -19.32 16.86
N LYS A 371 -1.97 -18.25 17.58
CA LYS A 371 -0.65 -17.63 17.47
C LYS A 371 0.45 -18.50 18.09
N TRP A 372 0.12 -19.35 19.06
CA TRP A 372 1.05 -20.35 19.62
C TRP A 372 1.06 -21.66 18.83
N ARG A 373 -0.02 -21.94 18.06
CA ARG A 373 -0.15 -23.15 17.25
C ARG A 373 -0.73 -22.83 15.88
N PRO A 374 0.00 -22.04 15.04
CA PRO A 374 -0.51 -21.62 13.75
C PRO A 374 -0.73 -22.84 12.84
N GLN A 375 -1.82 -22.78 12.04
CA GLN A 375 -2.18 -23.84 11.09
C GLN A 375 -1.98 -23.40 9.64
N THR A 376 -1.72 -22.11 9.42
CA THR A 376 -1.52 -21.52 8.09
C THR A 376 -0.28 -20.65 8.08
N HIS A 377 0.31 -20.49 6.89
CA HIS A 377 1.44 -19.58 6.66
C HIS A 377 1.11 -18.16 7.16
N GLU A 378 -0.07 -17.66 6.80
CA GLU A 378 -0.50 -16.28 7.10
C GLU A 378 -0.67 -16.03 8.60
N THR A 379 -1.03 -17.06 9.37
CA THR A 379 -1.09 -16.96 10.83
C THR A 379 0.30 -17.07 11.46
N ALA A 380 1.16 -17.93 10.92
CA ALA A 380 2.49 -18.18 11.44
C ALA A 380 3.43 -16.98 11.27
N ASP A 381 3.43 -16.33 10.09
CA ASP A 381 4.24 -15.13 9.83
C ASP A 381 3.73 -13.88 10.59
N HIS A 382 2.50 -13.95 11.15
CA HIS A 382 1.88 -12.96 12.02
C HIS A 382 1.73 -13.43 13.47
N SER A 383 2.71 -14.19 13.95
CA SER A 383 2.75 -14.67 15.33
C SER A 383 4.08 -14.30 16.00
N ILE A 384 4.01 -13.49 17.05
CA ILE A 384 5.17 -13.17 17.91
C ILE A 384 5.76 -14.43 18.55
N PRO A 385 4.98 -15.27 19.27
CA PRO A 385 5.55 -16.43 19.94
C PRO A 385 6.13 -17.45 18.95
N TYR A 386 5.49 -17.70 17.81
CA TYR A 386 5.98 -18.62 16.81
C TYR A 386 7.26 -18.10 16.13
N SER A 387 7.31 -16.81 15.77
CA SER A 387 8.50 -16.16 15.21
C SER A 387 9.70 -16.23 16.14
N ALA A 388 9.51 -15.94 17.44
CA ALA A 388 10.57 -16.08 18.43
C ALA A 388 11.01 -17.53 18.57
N GLY A 389 10.07 -18.47 18.62
CA GLY A 389 10.33 -19.91 18.70
C GLY A 389 11.18 -20.41 17.53
N LEU A 390 10.87 -19.99 16.29
CA LEU A 390 11.66 -20.33 15.09
C LEU A 390 13.12 -19.91 15.23
N VAL A 391 13.36 -18.65 15.63
CA VAL A 391 14.74 -18.16 15.79
C VAL A 391 15.47 -18.86 16.92
N LEU A 392 14.82 -19.04 18.07
CA LEU A 392 15.44 -19.73 19.22
C LEU A 392 15.72 -21.20 18.91
N MET A 393 14.92 -21.86 18.08
CA MET A 393 15.10 -23.26 17.66
C MET A 393 16.18 -23.39 16.58
N TYR A 394 16.05 -22.63 15.48
CA TYR A 394 16.85 -22.84 14.27
C TYR A 394 17.95 -21.78 14.04
N GLY A 395 17.96 -20.70 14.81
CA GLY A 395 18.92 -19.58 14.69
C GLY A 395 18.63 -18.60 13.55
N LYS A 396 17.60 -18.86 12.73
CA LYS A 396 17.19 -18.04 11.58
C LYS A 396 15.71 -18.21 11.28
N ILE A 397 15.18 -17.37 10.41
CA ILE A 397 13.84 -17.53 9.81
C ILE A 397 14.01 -17.52 8.29
N GLU A 398 13.51 -18.55 7.64
CA GLU A 398 13.40 -18.66 6.18
C GLU A 398 11.92 -18.80 5.81
N PRO A 399 11.50 -18.36 4.60
CA PRO A 399 10.09 -18.43 4.19
C PRO A 399 9.46 -19.81 4.31
N GLU A 400 10.27 -20.86 4.09
CA GLU A 400 9.85 -22.26 4.16
C GLU A 400 9.46 -22.71 5.57
N TYR A 401 9.89 -22.01 6.62
CA TYR A 401 9.58 -22.34 8.02
C TYR A 401 8.12 -22.07 8.42
N TYR A 402 7.36 -21.46 7.53
CA TYR A 402 5.92 -21.23 7.69
C TYR A 402 5.06 -22.28 6.99
N GLU A 403 5.66 -23.35 6.47
CA GLU A 403 4.96 -24.36 5.69
C GLU A 403 5.33 -25.80 6.12
N GLY A 404 4.48 -26.74 5.73
CA GLY A 404 4.76 -28.16 5.84
C GLY A 404 5.07 -28.64 7.25
N PRO A 405 6.19 -29.39 7.43
CA PRO A 405 6.48 -30.05 8.71
C PRO A 405 6.83 -29.07 9.84
N TYR A 406 7.26 -27.84 9.53
CA TYR A 406 7.64 -26.86 10.57
C TYR A 406 6.43 -26.42 11.39
N LEU A 407 5.26 -26.22 10.78
CA LEU A 407 4.03 -25.87 11.51
C LEU A 407 3.60 -26.93 12.51
N HIS A 408 4.03 -28.15 12.32
CA HIS A 408 3.66 -29.32 13.13
C HIS A 408 4.83 -29.93 13.90
N ASP A 409 6.03 -29.28 13.88
CA ASP A 409 7.18 -29.79 14.64
C ASP A 409 6.88 -29.76 16.16
N PRO A 410 6.77 -30.92 16.83
CA PRO A 410 6.39 -30.96 18.24
C PRO A 410 7.43 -30.31 19.15
N ARG A 411 8.74 -30.31 18.75
CA ARG A 411 9.79 -29.65 19.52
C ARG A 411 9.71 -28.15 19.46
N LEU A 412 9.41 -27.61 18.26
CA LEU A 412 9.17 -26.18 18.09
C LEU A 412 7.93 -25.75 18.86
N LEU A 413 6.81 -26.49 18.73
CA LEU A 413 5.55 -26.16 19.41
C LEU A 413 5.66 -26.26 20.93
N ASP A 414 6.48 -27.19 21.46
CA ASP A 414 6.79 -27.26 22.89
C ASP A 414 7.58 -26.02 23.37
N LEU A 415 8.60 -25.59 22.60
CA LEU A 415 9.34 -24.36 22.90
C LEU A 415 8.42 -23.13 22.84
N VAL A 416 7.61 -23.01 21.77
CA VAL A 416 6.63 -21.90 21.62
C VAL A 416 5.66 -21.86 22.78
N GLY A 417 5.23 -23.02 23.33
CA GLY A 417 4.40 -23.11 24.52
C GLY A 417 5.01 -22.53 25.80
N ARG A 418 6.32 -22.32 25.85
CA ARG A 418 7.05 -21.69 26.97
C ARG A 418 7.23 -20.18 26.79
N ILE A 419 6.74 -19.60 25.70
CA ILE A 419 6.87 -18.17 25.38
C ILE A 419 5.64 -17.42 25.90
N LYS A 420 5.88 -16.34 26.62
CA LYS A 420 4.87 -15.40 27.12
C LYS A 420 5.06 -14.05 26.43
N CYS A 421 3.98 -13.46 25.93
CA CYS A 421 3.95 -12.09 25.44
C CYS A 421 3.33 -11.20 26.52
N LEU A 422 4.09 -10.23 26.99
CA LEU A 422 3.74 -9.38 28.13
C LEU A 422 3.69 -7.91 27.68
N PRO A 423 2.72 -7.12 28.16
CA PRO A 423 2.65 -5.71 27.81
C PRO A 423 3.76 -4.89 28.46
N SER A 424 4.27 -3.89 27.73
CA SER A 424 5.24 -2.90 28.19
C SER A 424 4.70 -1.49 27.99
N ASP A 425 4.58 -0.73 29.07
CA ASP A 425 4.14 0.67 29.01
C ASP A 425 5.16 1.56 28.27
N GLU A 426 6.43 1.19 28.27
CA GLU A 426 7.46 1.87 27.50
C GLU A 426 7.27 1.61 26.00
N ALA A 427 7.02 0.36 25.62
CA ALA A 427 6.75 -0.02 24.22
C ALA A 427 5.50 0.68 23.69
N ASP A 428 4.44 0.83 24.50
CA ASP A 428 3.24 1.57 24.10
C ASP A 428 3.53 3.06 23.81
N ARG A 429 4.35 3.71 24.65
CA ARG A 429 4.70 5.12 24.46
C ARG A 429 5.56 5.40 23.22
N THR A 430 6.35 4.43 22.81
CA THR A 430 7.33 4.57 21.73
C THR A 430 6.88 3.94 20.40
N GLU A 431 5.71 3.31 20.35
CA GLU A 431 5.26 2.50 19.23
C GLU A 431 5.21 3.27 17.89
N HIS A 432 4.89 4.58 17.92
CA HIS A 432 4.87 5.43 16.73
C HIS A 432 6.27 5.75 16.17
N GLU A 433 7.31 5.54 16.96
CA GLU A 433 8.70 5.78 16.58
C GLU A 433 9.45 4.47 16.29
N PHE A 434 9.26 3.46 17.14
CA PHE A 434 9.86 2.13 16.99
C PHE A 434 9.09 1.07 17.77
N ASN A 435 9.22 -0.18 17.33
CA ASN A 435 8.57 -1.32 17.97
C ASN A 435 9.51 -1.94 19.02
N LEU A 436 9.59 -1.35 20.21
CA LEU A 436 10.44 -1.84 21.29
C LEU A 436 10.13 -3.30 21.64
N CYS A 437 11.19 -4.10 21.76
CA CYS A 437 11.13 -5.46 22.30
C CYS A 437 12.18 -5.65 23.39
N GLU A 438 11.77 -6.16 24.55
CA GLU A 438 12.67 -6.77 25.54
C GLU A 438 12.35 -8.26 25.63
N LEU A 439 13.33 -9.10 25.30
CA LEU A 439 13.21 -10.56 25.30
C LEU A 439 14.11 -11.11 26.39
N GLU A 440 13.51 -11.76 27.40
CA GLU A 440 14.21 -12.47 28.47
C GLU A 440 14.16 -13.98 28.21
N VAL A 441 15.31 -14.65 28.14
CA VAL A 441 15.42 -16.10 28.14
C VAL A 441 15.83 -16.56 29.55
N VAL A 442 15.04 -17.48 30.11
CA VAL A 442 15.29 -18.13 31.39
C VAL A 442 15.64 -19.59 31.14
N LEU A 443 16.82 -20.04 31.57
CA LEU A 443 17.25 -21.42 31.43
C LEU A 443 16.77 -22.27 32.62
N LYS A 444 16.69 -23.57 32.43
CA LYS A 444 16.40 -24.57 33.50
C LYS A 444 17.41 -24.53 34.65
N SER A 445 18.63 -24.03 34.39
CA SER A 445 19.66 -23.79 35.42
C SER A 445 19.37 -22.57 36.29
N GLY A 446 18.35 -21.75 35.97
CA GLY A 446 18.05 -20.48 36.60
C GLY A 446 18.81 -19.30 36.01
N ALA A 447 19.74 -19.50 35.08
CA ALA A 447 20.45 -18.41 34.40
C ALA A 447 19.47 -17.61 33.51
N ARG A 448 19.66 -16.29 33.43
CA ARG A 448 18.80 -15.36 32.69
C ARG A 448 19.59 -14.45 31.78
N LYS A 449 19.03 -14.12 30.63
CA LYS A 449 19.55 -13.09 29.72
C LYS A 449 18.41 -12.29 29.13
N THR A 450 18.48 -10.97 29.27
CA THR A 450 17.59 -10.04 28.60
C THR A 450 18.29 -9.39 27.42
N VAL A 451 17.59 -9.29 26.29
CA VAL A 451 18.02 -8.57 25.10
C VAL A 451 16.98 -7.51 24.79
N ARG A 452 17.43 -6.28 24.62
CA ARG A 452 16.58 -5.13 24.27
C ARG A 452 16.88 -4.67 22.85
N VAL A 453 15.85 -4.55 22.02
CA VAL A 453 15.94 -4.06 20.65
C VAL A 453 14.93 -2.94 20.44
N GLU A 454 15.40 -1.76 20.10
CA GLU A 454 14.58 -0.60 19.73
C GLU A 454 14.39 -0.54 18.21
N TYR A 455 15.49 -0.52 17.47
CA TYR A 455 15.50 -0.42 16.02
C TYR A 455 16.06 -1.71 15.42
N HIS A 456 15.19 -2.55 14.89
CA HIS A 456 15.64 -3.77 14.18
C HIS A 456 16.51 -3.42 12.96
N ARG A 457 17.36 -4.36 12.54
CA ARG A 457 18.12 -4.20 11.30
C ARG A 457 17.17 -4.10 10.11
N GLY A 458 17.30 -3.01 9.35
CA GLY A 458 16.42 -2.62 8.26
C GLY A 458 15.49 -1.44 8.59
N HIS A 459 15.34 -1.08 9.89
CA HIS A 459 14.65 0.14 10.29
C HIS A 459 15.38 1.38 9.72
N PHE A 460 14.67 2.48 9.42
CA PHE A 460 15.29 3.68 8.83
C PHE A 460 16.37 4.33 9.74
N LYS A 461 16.33 4.11 11.05
CA LYS A 461 17.38 4.47 11.99
C LYS A 461 18.50 3.42 12.15
N ASN A 462 18.31 2.21 11.62
CA ASN A 462 19.29 1.11 11.60
C ASN A 462 19.24 0.38 10.26
N PRO A 463 19.48 1.07 9.13
CA PRO A 463 19.26 0.51 7.80
C PRO A 463 20.22 -0.65 7.49
N MET A 464 19.72 -1.62 6.72
CA MET A 464 20.56 -2.66 6.14
C MET A 464 21.62 -2.03 5.24
N THR A 465 22.79 -2.63 5.15
CA THR A 465 23.81 -2.27 4.14
C THR A 465 23.38 -2.73 2.74
N ASP A 466 24.04 -2.24 1.71
CA ASP A 466 23.77 -2.69 0.33
C ASP A 466 24.10 -4.18 0.17
N THR A 467 25.16 -4.67 0.84
CA THR A 467 25.51 -6.10 0.89
C THR A 467 24.38 -6.93 1.48
N GLU A 468 23.82 -6.54 2.63
CA GLU A 468 22.69 -7.25 3.25
C GLU A 468 21.42 -7.23 2.36
N MET A 469 21.19 -6.14 1.65
CA MET A 469 20.08 -6.05 0.68
C MET A 469 20.28 -7.04 -0.47
N GLU A 470 21.50 -7.16 -0.98
CA GLU A 470 21.83 -8.11 -2.03
C GLU A 470 21.78 -9.56 -1.57
N GLU A 471 22.25 -9.85 -0.36
CA GLU A 471 22.12 -11.17 0.24
C GLU A 471 20.65 -11.58 0.35
N LYS A 472 19.80 -10.66 0.81
CA LYS A 472 18.34 -10.86 0.85
C LYS A 472 17.76 -11.13 -0.55
N PHE A 473 18.14 -10.35 -1.54
CA PHE A 473 17.72 -10.55 -2.93
C PHE A 473 18.17 -11.93 -3.45
N ARG A 474 19.43 -12.27 -3.27
CA ARG A 474 20.02 -13.54 -3.70
C ARG A 474 19.33 -14.75 -3.06
N LEU A 475 19.03 -14.68 -1.77
CA LEU A 475 18.31 -15.73 -1.04
C LEU A 475 17.00 -16.12 -1.74
N MET A 476 16.31 -15.16 -2.33
CA MET A 476 15.03 -15.39 -3.01
C MET A 476 15.20 -15.70 -4.49
N ALA A 477 16.04 -14.94 -5.21
CA ALA A 477 16.17 -15.05 -6.65
C ALA A 477 16.91 -16.33 -7.11
N GLN A 478 17.89 -16.81 -6.35
CA GLN A 478 18.65 -18.02 -6.68
C GLN A 478 17.83 -19.32 -6.68
N LYS A 479 16.61 -19.29 -6.11
CA LYS A 479 15.68 -20.41 -6.20
C LYS A 479 15.11 -20.60 -7.62
N HIS A 480 15.22 -19.57 -8.46
CA HIS A 480 14.60 -19.53 -9.77
C HIS A 480 15.59 -19.15 -10.89
N LEU A 481 16.63 -18.37 -10.60
CA LEU A 481 17.62 -17.93 -11.56
C LEU A 481 19.01 -18.51 -11.24
N ARG A 482 19.77 -18.78 -12.30
CA ARG A 482 21.19 -19.12 -12.16
C ARG A 482 21.97 -17.88 -11.68
N ALA A 483 23.13 -18.13 -11.05
CA ALA A 483 23.94 -17.10 -10.43
C ALA A 483 24.30 -15.93 -11.40
N ASP A 484 24.69 -16.26 -12.64
CA ASP A 484 25.05 -15.27 -13.67
C ASP A 484 23.85 -14.33 -14.00
N ARG A 485 22.64 -14.85 -14.02
CA ARG A 485 21.42 -14.06 -14.25
C ARG A 485 21.02 -13.23 -13.04
N VAL A 486 21.21 -13.75 -11.83
CA VAL A 486 21.03 -13.00 -10.58
C VAL A 486 21.99 -11.81 -10.54
N ASP A 487 23.28 -12.02 -10.89
CA ASP A 487 24.27 -10.95 -10.94
C ASP A 487 23.93 -9.87 -11.99
N ASN A 488 23.47 -10.31 -13.17
CA ASN A 488 23.02 -9.37 -14.21
C ASN A 488 21.83 -8.54 -13.74
N LEU A 489 20.81 -9.15 -13.14
CA LEU A 489 19.62 -8.44 -12.66
C LEU A 489 19.98 -7.47 -11.52
N LEU A 490 20.84 -7.87 -10.57
CA LEU A 490 21.36 -6.99 -9.53
C LEU A 490 22.10 -5.77 -10.11
N ARG A 491 22.92 -5.99 -11.14
CA ARG A 491 23.64 -4.90 -11.84
C ARG A 491 22.64 -3.90 -12.46
N LEU A 492 21.60 -4.39 -13.13
CA LEU A 492 20.56 -3.56 -13.72
C LEU A 492 19.79 -2.78 -12.64
N LEU A 493 19.38 -3.44 -11.56
CA LEU A 493 18.63 -2.80 -10.48
C LEU A 493 19.46 -1.74 -9.72
N ARG A 494 20.77 -1.97 -9.56
CA ARG A 494 21.68 -0.97 -8.96
C ARG A 494 21.85 0.26 -9.85
N GLY A 495 21.86 0.08 -11.16
CA GLY A 495 22.02 1.16 -12.15
C GLY A 495 20.70 1.56 -12.80
N ILE A 496 19.57 1.34 -12.15
CA ILE A 496 18.22 1.50 -12.72
C ILE A 496 17.97 2.88 -13.31
N GLU A 497 18.58 3.94 -12.77
CA GLU A 497 18.49 5.30 -13.30
C GLU A 497 19.09 5.45 -14.71
N ASN A 498 19.92 4.51 -15.13
CA ASN A 498 20.56 4.49 -16.44
C ASN A 498 19.78 3.63 -17.46
N GLU A 499 18.77 2.91 -17.01
CA GLU A 499 17.96 2.06 -17.90
C GLU A 499 16.98 2.93 -18.70
N PRO A 500 17.10 2.93 -20.03
CA PRO A 500 16.21 3.72 -20.88
C PRO A 500 14.78 3.21 -20.88
N GLN A 501 14.57 1.92 -20.58
CA GLN A 501 13.27 1.29 -20.51
C GLN A 501 13.20 0.24 -19.38
N VAL A 502 12.18 0.34 -18.55
CA VAL A 502 11.92 -0.60 -17.43
C VAL A 502 11.69 -2.04 -17.94
N SER A 503 11.24 -2.21 -19.18
CA SER A 503 11.05 -3.53 -19.81
C SER A 503 12.34 -4.38 -19.83
N THR A 504 13.54 -3.76 -19.83
CA THR A 504 14.82 -4.48 -19.70
C THR A 504 14.92 -5.22 -18.37
N LEU A 505 14.51 -4.58 -17.28
CA LEU A 505 14.48 -5.18 -15.93
C LEU A 505 13.47 -6.33 -15.86
N ILE A 506 12.27 -6.10 -16.41
CA ILE A 506 11.18 -7.09 -16.43
C ILE A 506 11.63 -8.33 -17.21
N ALA A 507 12.21 -8.14 -18.40
CA ALA A 507 12.72 -9.25 -19.21
C ALA A 507 13.85 -10.04 -18.52
N ALA A 508 14.70 -9.37 -17.74
CA ALA A 508 15.78 -10.02 -17.00
C ALA A 508 15.29 -10.96 -15.87
N THR A 509 14.01 -10.84 -15.45
CA THR A 509 13.43 -11.74 -14.43
C THR A 509 13.02 -13.10 -15.00
N GLY A 510 12.73 -13.23 -16.31
CA GLY A 510 12.17 -14.44 -16.91
C GLY A 510 13.01 -15.72 -16.63
N VAL A 511 12.40 -16.82 -16.29
CA VAL A 511 13.04 -18.13 -16.02
C VAL A 511 13.12 -18.99 -17.27
#